data_fce0181dab8d79ac638e5c8fb5219d43
#
_entry.id   fce0181dab8d79ac638e5c8fb5219d43
#
_cell.length_a   1.000
_cell.length_b   1.000
_cell.length_c   1.000
_cell.angle_alpha   90.00
_cell.angle_beta   90.00
_cell.angle_gamma   90.00
#
_symmetry.space_group_name_H-M   'P 1'
#
loop_
_entity.id
_entity.type
_entity.pdbx_description
1 polymer ?
#
loop_
_entity_poly.entity_id
_entity_poly.type
_entity_poly.pdbx_seq_one_letter_code
_entity_poly.pdbx_strand_id
1 'polypeptide(L)'
;MADVKKIATRESYGNALKELGAEHADLIVFDADLAGATKTGIFKKAFPERHFDCGIAECNMVAAAAGASTMGLVPFASSFAMFTAGRAFEQVRNSIGYPHLNVKIGATHGGISVGEDGASHQCCEDFALMRSIPGMVVMSPADDVEARAMVRAAYEYVGPVYMRFGRAGVPVFHDEASYTFQIGKGEVLRQGTDVAVIANGLMVAEALAAAETLAGMGISAQVINMATIKSLDEELVLQAAKTCGKVITCEEHSIIGGLGEAVCSLLSEKYPTPVRRIGVNDEFGHSGPAGALLKQFGLSAEHIVEVAKDFCGK
;
A
#
# COMPACT_ATOMS: atom_id res chain seq x y z
N MET A 1 10.93 -13.41 -22.60
CA MET A 1 10.01 -12.42 -22.03
C MET A 1 10.67 -11.07 -22.22
N ALA A 2 9.94 -10.08 -22.76
CA ALA A 2 10.47 -8.70 -22.82
C ALA A 2 10.84 -8.26 -21.40
N ASP A 3 11.91 -7.48 -21.29
CA ASP A 3 12.40 -6.96 -20.02
C ASP A 3 11.34 -5.99 -19.47
N VAL A 4 10.47 -6.47 -18.57
CA VAL A 4 9.40 -5.64 -17.99
C VAL A 4 10.05 -4.60 -17.10
N LYS A 5 9.81 -3.32 -17.39
CA LYS A 5 10.31 -2.20 -16.59
C LYS A 5 9.85 -2.35 -15.14
N LYS A 6 10.79 -2.32 -14.19
CA LYS A 6 10.50 -2.35 -12.76
C LYS A 6 10.85 -1.02 -12.12
N ILE A 7 9.91 -0.46 -11.36
CA ILE A 7 10.09 0.81 -10.65
C ILE A 7 9.66 0.61 -9.18
N ALA A 8 10.45 1.15 -8.26
CA ALA A 8 10.05 1.18 -6.85
C ALA A 8 8.98 2.25 -6.62
N THR A 9 7.87 1.90 -6.00
CA THR A 9 6.74 2.85 -5.82
C THR A 9 7.11 4.08 -4.98
N ARG A 10 8.14 3.99 -4.10
CA ARG A 10 8.72 5.17 -3.44
C ARG A 10 9.36 6.17 -4.43
N GLU A 11 9.90 5.71 -5.55
CA GLU A 11 10.47 6.58 -6.58
C GLU A 11 9.35 7.29 -7.35
N SER A 12 8.29 6.56 -7.65
CA SER A 12 7.06 7.10 -8.22
C SER A 12 6.45 8.19 -7.32
N TYR A 13 6.45 7.97 -6.00
CA TYR A 13 6.02 8.95 -5.00
C TYR A 13 6.84 10.25 -5.08
N GLY A 14 8.17 10.15 -5.05
CA GLY A 14 9.03 11.33 -5.14
C GLY A 14 8.86 12.13 -6.45
N ASN A 15 8.65 11.44 -7.58
CA ASN A 15 8.37 12.06 -8.87
C ASN A 15 7.00 12.74 -8.88
N ALA A 16 5.96 12.08 -8.38
CA ALA A 16 4.61 12.65 -8.28
C ALA A 16 4.58 13.90 -7.39
N LEU A 17 5.30 13.91 -6.26
CA LEU A 17 5.44 15.11 -5.43
C LEU A 17 6.06 16.28 -6.19
N LYS A 18 7.10 16.02 -6.99
CA LYS A 18 7.73 17.06 -7.82
C LYS A 18 6.76 17.62 -8.88
N GLU A 19 5.99 16.74 -9.53
CA GLU A 19 4.99 17.15 -10.53
C GLU A 19 3.90 18.01 -9.88
N LEU A 20 3.28 17.51 -8.79
CA LEU A 20 2.28 18.29 -8.05
C LEU A 20 2.82 19.60 -7.48
N GLY A 21 4.06 19.60 -7.00
CA GLY A 21 4.70 20.82 -6.51
C GLY A 21 4.88 21.90 -7.55
N ALA A 22 4.98 21.54 -8.84
CA ALA A 22 5.01 22.51 -9.94
C ALA A 22 3.62 23.10 -10.23
N GLU A 23 2.56 22.34 -9.97
CA GLU A 23 1.18 22.74 -10.21
C GLU A 23 0.58 23.50 -9.01
N HIS A 24 1.03 23.19 -7.78
CA HIS A 24 0.40 23.60 -6.52
C HIS A 24 1.40 24.22 -5.54
N ALA A 25 1.26 25.51 -5.26
CA ALA A 25 2.17 26.25 -4.37
C ALA A 25 1.92 25.98 -2.88
N ASP A 26 0.75 25.49 -2.51
CA ASP A 26 0.34 25.13 -1.16
C ASP A 26 0.81 23.74 -0.72
N LEU A 27 1.33 22.92 -1.67
CA LEU A 27 1.95 21.65 -1.35
C LEU A 27 3.32 21.85 -0.72
N ILE A 28 3.51 21.31 0.49
CA ILE A 28 4.78 21.30 1.22
C ILE A 28 5.14 19.88 1.65
N VAL A 29 6.42 19.60 1.83
CA VAL A 29 6.92 18.27 2.17
C VAL A 29 7.74 18.32 3.45
N PHE A 30 7.42 17.45 4.39
CA PHE A 30 8.21 17.19 5.60
C PHE A 30 8.90 15.83 5.49
N ASP A 31 10.12 15.75 6.01
CA ASP A 31 10.91 14.51 6.10
C ASP A 31 11.62 14.42 7.46
N ALA A 32 12.03 13.22 7.85
CA ALA A 32 12.73 12.97 9.11
C ALA A 32 14.11 12.36 8.83
N ASP A 33 14.98 13.14 8.16
CA ASP A 33 16.37 12.78 7.81
C ASP A 33 16.48 11.56 6.85
N LEU A 34 15.43 11.29 6.08
CA LEU A 34 15.36 10.15 5.16
C LEU A 34 15.07 10.53 3.72
N ALA A 35 15.22 11.81 3.34
CA ALA A 35 14.82 12.33 2.02
C ALA A 35 15.46 11.58 0.83
N GLY A 36 16.65 11.02 0.99
CA GLY A 36 17.29 10.17 -0.02
C GLY A 36 16.60 8.81 -0.19
N ALA A 37 16.14 8.22 0.92
CA ALA A 37 15.49 6.91 0.95
C ALA A 37 14.00 6.98 0.60
N THR A 38 13.27 7.95 1.14
CA THR A 38 11.85 8.22 0.85
C THR A 38 11.62 8.78 -0.55
N LYS A 39 12.68 9.28 -1.20
CA LYS A 39 12.66 9.99 -2.49
C LYS A 39 12.03 11.39 -2.44
N THR A 40 11.70 11.92 -1.29
CA THR A 40 11.31 13.33 -1.11
C THR A 40 12.43 14.29 -1.51
N GLY A 41 13.67 13.81 -1.52
CA GLY A 41 14.83 14.54 -2.07
C GLY A 41 14.68 14.97 -3.53
N ILE A 42 13.79 14.33 -4.32
CA ILE A 42 13.43 14.74 -5.68
C ILE A 42 12.66 16.08 -5.62
N PHE A 43 11.68 16.17 -4.70
CA PHE A 43 10.94 17.40 -4.44
C PHE A 43 11.86 18.49 -3.85
N LYS A 44 12.71 18.17 -2.87
CA LYS A 44 13.66 19.07 -2.24
C LYS A 44 14.57 19.76 -3.26
N LYS A 45 15.03 19.04 -4.29
CA LYS A 45 15.86 19.61 -5.35
C LYS A 45 15.12 20.62 -6.22
N ALA A 46 13.82 20.43 -6.43
CA ALA A 46 13.00 21.31 -7.27
C ALA A 46 12.44 22.51 -6.48
N PHE A 47 12.11 22.30 -5.21
CA PHE A 47 11.42 23.27 -4.35
C PHE A 47 12.02 23.26 -2.93
N PRO A 48 13.29 23.69 -2.76
CA PRO A 48 14.00 23.61 -1.49
C PRO A 48 13.32 24.43 -0.38
N GLU A 49 12.63 25.51 -0.70
CA GLU A 49 11.91 26.39 0.24
C GLU A 49 10.60 25.79 0.76
N ARG A 50 10.13 24.68 0.17
CA ARG A 50 8.91 23.98 0.55
C ARG A 50 9.19 22.57 1.09
N HIS A 51 10.45 22.23 1.31
CA HIS A 51 10.86 20.96 1.92
C HIS A 51 11.52 21.21 3.29
N PHE A 52 10.97 20.59 4.31
CA PHE A 52 11.40 20.76 5.70
C PHE A 52 11.90 19.44 6.27
N ASP A 53 13.17 19.38 6.62
CA ASP A 53 13.77 18.24 7.29
C ASP A 53 13.73 18.46 8.80
N CYS A 54 13.03 17.61 9.52
CA CYS A 54 12.84 17.70 10.97
C CYS A 54 13.93 16.96 11.77
N GLY A 55 14.93 16.38 11.08
CA GLY A 55 15.86 15.44 11.70
C GLY A 55 15.19 14.12 12.08
N ILE A 56 15.85 13.28 12.84
CA ILE A 56 15.32 11.98 13.31
C ILE A 56 14.28 12.21 14.42
N ALA A 57 13.15 12.83 14.06
CA ALA A 57 12.12 13.29 14.99
C ALA A 57 10.71 13.19 14.38
N GLU A 58 10.25 11.97 14.09
CA GLU A 58 9.00 11.70 13.37
C GLU A 58 7.77 12.24 14.11
N CYS A 59 7.75 12.20 15.44
CA CYS A 59 6.67 12.79 16.23
C CYS A 59 6.57 14.31 16.01
N ASN A 60 7.72 15.00 15.98
CA ASN A 60 7.79 16.43 15.68
C ASN A 60 7.37 16.71 14.22
N MET A 61 7.86 15.91 13.26
CA MET A 61 7.49 16.02 11.85
C MET A 61 5.98 15.94 11.65
N VAL A 62 5.32 14.94 12.24
CA VAL A 62 3.87 14.74 12.14
C VAL A 62 3.11 15.91 12.81
N ALA A 63 3.56 16.37 13.98
CA ALA A 63 2.95 17.50 14.65
C ALA A 63 3.12 18.82 13.86
N ALA A 64 4.28 19.06 13.26
CA ALA A 64 4.54 20.22 12.40
C ALA A 64 3.68 20.18 11.13
N ALA A 65 3.55 19.02 10.49
CA ALA A 65 2.66 18.82 9.34
C ALA A 65 1.19 19.11 9.72
N ALA A 66 0.73 18.62 10.88
CA ALA A 66 -0.60 18.92 11.39
C ALA A 66 -0.82 20.43 11.57
N GLY A 67 0.13 21.14 12.18
CA GLY A 67 0.10 22.60 12.34
C GLY A 67 0.06 23.33 10.99
N ALA A 68 0.89 22.94 10.03
CA ALA A 68 0.92 23.54 8.69
C ALA A 68 -0.43 23.37 7.96
N SER A 69 -1.08 22.22 8.12
CA SER A 69 -2.41 21.99 7.53
C SER A 69 -3.47 22.96 8.05
N THR A 70 -3.39 23.40 9.31
CA THR A 70 -4.32 24.40 9.86
C THR A 70 -4.16 25.79 9.26
N MET A 71 -3.04 26.03 8.56
CA MET A 71 -2.76 27.28 7.86
C MET A 71 -3.17 27.27 6.38
N GLY A 72 -3.89 26.23 5.96
CA GLY A 72 -4.36 26.08 4.58
C GLY A 72 -3.35 25.45 3.62
N LEU A 73 -2.23 24.90 4.13
CA LEU A 73 -1.27 24.16 3.33
C LEU A 73 -1.67 22.69 3.22
N VAL A 74 -1.14 22.00 2.21
CA VAL A 74 -1.30 20.56 2.02
C VAL A 74 0.05 19.86 2.27
N PRO A 75 0.33 19.47 3.53
CA PRO A 75 1.58 18.85 3.90
C PRO A 75 1.60 17.36 3.56
N PHE A 76 2.72 16.92 2.97
CA PHE A 76 3.10 15.51 2.84
C PHE A 76 4.20 15.22 3.86
N ALA A 77 3.92 14.37 4.85
CA ALA A 77 4.87 13.97 5.89
C ALA A 77 5.43 12.59 5.56
N SER A 78 6.76 12.48 5.42
CA SER A 78 7.41 11.29 4.84
C SER A 78 8.51 10.75 5.73
N SER A 79 8.46 9.46 6.03
CA SER A 79 9.49 8.67 6.66
C SER A 79 9.27 7.19 6.32
N PHE A 80 9.99 6.27 6.96
CA PHE A 80 9.67 4.84 6.82
C PHE A 80 8.35 4.51 7.52
N ALA A 81 7.65 3.48 7.01
CA ALA A 81 6.37 3.05 7.54
C ALA A 81 6.45 2.74 9.06
N MET A 82 7.52 2.05 9.49
CA MET A 82 7.72 1.74 10.91
C MET A 82 7.82 2.99 11.78
N PHE A 83 8.36 4.07 11.25
CA PHE A 83 8.58 5.28 12.03
C PHE A 83 7.38 6.23 11.99
N THR A 84 6.67 6.30 10.86
CA THR A 84 5.43 7.09 10.79
C THR A 84 4.26 6.38 11.48
N ALA A 85 4.05 5.11 11.20
CA ALA A 85 2.93 4.35 11.76
C ALA A 85 3.21 3.82 13.18
N GLY A 86 4.46 3.43 13.48
CA GLY A 86 4.83 2.92 14.80
C GLY A 86 5.21 4.02 15.79
N ARG A 87 6.35 4.68 15.55
CA ARG A 87 6.88 5.69 16.50
C ARG A 87 5.95 6.90 16.67
N ALA A 88 5.42 7.45 15.57
CA ALA A 88 4.58 8.64 15.60
C ALA A 88 3.08 8.34 15.64
N PHE A 89 2.65 7.12 15.98
CA PHE A 89 1.25 6.70 15.95
C PHE A 89 0.33 7.64 16.73
N GLU A 90 0.73 8.03 17.94
CA GLU A 90 -0.07 8.93 18.79
C GLU A 90 -0.29 10.28 18.11
N GLN A 91 0.74 10.88 17.51
CA GLN A 91 0.64 12.16 16.81
C GLN A 91 -0.21 12.03 15.54
N VAL A 92 -0.07 10.93 14.78
CA VAL A 92 -0.95 10.65 13.63
C VAL A 92 -2.40 10.57 14.09
N ARG A 93 -2.68 9.83 15.16
CA ARG A 93 -4.03 9.66 15.71
C ARG A 93 -4.62 10.96 16.25
N ASN A 94 -3.89 11.65 17.12
CA ASN A 94 -4.41 12.77 17.89
C ASN A 94 -4.24 14.13 17.21
N SER A 95 -3.12 14.33 16.49
CA SER A 95 -2.87 15.62 15.83
C SER A 95 -3.41 15.68 14.41
N ILE A 96 -3.60 14.54 13.73
CA ILE A 96 -4.09 14.47 12.35
C ILE A 96 -5.49 13.84 12.28
N GLY A 97 -5.64 12.61 12.78
CA GLY A 97 -6.87 11.82 12.63
C GLY A 97 -8.05 12.41 13.41
N TYR A 98 -7.86 12.70 14.71
CA TYR A 98 -8.94 13.20 15.57
C TYR A 98 -9.54 14.53 15.08
N PRO A 99 -8.74 15.57 14.72
CA PRO A 99 -9.27 16.80 14.15
C PRO A 99 -9.55 16.71 12.64
N HIS A 100 -9.35 15.55 12.02
CA HIS A 100 -9.56 15.28 10.58
C HIS A 100 -8.81 16.26 9.66
N LEU A 101 -7.53 16.51 9.96
CA LEU A 101 -6.71 17.47 9.22
C LEU A 101 -6.29 16.94 7.84
N ASN A 102 -6.10 17.86 6.91
CA ASN A 102 -5.70 17.58 5.53
C ASN A 102 -4.18 17.31 5.43
N VAL A 103 -3.72 16.22 6.03
CA VAL A 103 -2.31 15.78 6.00
C VAL A 103 -2.18 14.46 5.25
N LYS A 104 -1.15 14.36 4.39
CA LYS A 104 -0.80 13.17 3.63
C LYS A 104 0.44 12.52 4.22
N ILE A 105 0.33 11.29 4.68
CA ILE A 105 1.48 10.52 5.18
C ILE A 105 1.99 9.66 4.04
N GLY A 106 3.19 9.97 3.55
CA GLY A 106 3.90 9.19 2.53
C GLY A 106 4.90 8.24 3.20
N ALA A 107 4.41 7.08 3.64
CA ALA A 107 5.19 6.08 4.33
C ALA A 107 5.90 5.14 3.33
N THR A 108 7.21 5.10 3.37
CA THR A 108 8.00 4.20 2.51
C THR A 108 8.56 3.02 3.30
N HIS A 109 9.13 2.03 2.61
CA HIS A 109 9.77 0.88 3.24
C HIS A 109 8.82 0.09 4.18
N GLY A 110 7.58 -0.14 3.77
CA GLY A 110 6.68 -1.05 4.47
C GLY A 110 6.97 -2.50 4.10
N GLY A 111 6.75 -3.42 5.05
CA GLY A 111 6.79 -4.87 4.83
C GLY A 111 8.17 -5.51 4.87
N ILE A 112 8.19 -6.78 4.50
CA ILE A 112 9.38 -7.67 4.54
C ILE A 112 10.41 -7.30 3.46
N SER A 113 9.98 -6.75 2.32
CA SER A 113 10.85 -6.38 1.20
C SER A 113 11.81 -5.21 1.49
N VAL A 114 11.74 -4.62 2.69
CA VAL A 114 12.78 -3.73 3.20
C VAL A 114 14.15 -4.43 3.18
N GLY A 115 14.17 -5.71 3.46
CA GLY A 115 15.33 -6.54 3.18
C GLY A 115 16.38 -6.49 4.29
N GLU A 116 17.58 -6.03 3.95
CA GLU A 116 18.78 -6.12 4.79
C GLU A 116 18.69 -5.33 6.10
N ASP A 117 17.90 -4.25 6.14
CA ASP A 117 17.69 -3.43 7.34
C ASP A 117 17.03 -4.23 8.50
N GLY A 118 16.32 -5.31 8.16
CA GLY A 118 15.80 -6.29 9.11
C GLY A 118 14.58 -5.83 9.89
N ALA A 119 14.21 -6.63 10.91
CA ALA A 119 12.94 -6.54 11.65
C ALA A 119 12.63 -5.16 12.22
N SER A 120 13.64 -4.40 12.66
CA SER A 120 13.43 -3.06 13.24
C SER A 120 12.92 -2.01 12.23
N HIS A 121 13.05 -2.29 10.93
CA HIS A 121 12.65 -1.42 9.82
C HIS A 121 11.51 -2.01 9.00
N GLN A 122 11.34 -3.33 9.03
CA GLN A 122 10.26 -4.05 8.35
C GLN A 122 8.94 -3.82 9.08
N CYS A 123 8.09 -2.93 8.56
CA CYS A 123 6.79 -2.66 9.15
C CYS A 123 5.73 -3.57 8.54
N CYS A 124 5.27 -4.54 9.32
CA CYS A 124 4.18 -5.43 8.94
C CYS A 124 2.87 -5.12 9.67
N GLU A 125 2.78 -4.01 10.40
CA GLU A 125 1.67 -3.62 11.26
C GLU A 125 1.02 -2.28 10.88
N ASP A 126 1.58 -1.56 9.91
CA ASP A 126 1.16 -0.20 9.56
C ASP A 126 -0.29 -0.12 9.09
N PHE A 127 -0.75 -1.05 8.26
CA PHE A 127 -2.16 -1.05 7.86
C PHE A 127 -3.09 -1.25 9.05
N ALA A 128 -2.77 -2.16 9.97
CA ALA A 128 -3.55 -2.41 11.17
C ALA A 128 -3.68 -1.13 12.02
N LEU A 129 -2.56 -0.47 12.28
CA LEU A 129 -2.50 0.78 13.05
C LEU A 129 -3.30 1.90 12.37
N MET A 130 -3.06 2.15 11.10
CA MET A 130 -3.70 3.25 10.37
C MET A 130 -5.19 2.99 10.10
N ARG A 131 -5.58 1.74 9.84
CA ARG A 131 -7.00 1.37 9.70
C ARG A 131 -7.80 1.59 10.97
N SER A 132 -7.19 1.50 12.15
CA SER A 132 -7.86 1.72 13.43
C SER A 132 -8.24 3.19 13.68
N ILE A 133 -7.62 4.14 12.97
CA ILE A 133 -7.88 5.58 13.15
C ILE A 133 -9.16 5.98 12.39
N PRO A 134 -10.21 6.52 13.07
CA PRO A 134 -11.43 6.97 12.40
C PRO A 134 -11.15 8.01 11.30
N GLY A 135 -11.81 7.87 10.15
CA GLY A 135 -11.69 8.82 9.02
C GLY A 135 -10.37 8.76 8.24
N MET A 136 -9.36 8.00 8.68
CA MET A 136 -8.12 7.79 7.92
C MET A 136 -8.39 6.98 6.66
N VAL A 137 -7.93 7.47 5.50
CA VAL A 137 -7.84 6.69 4.25
C VAL A 137 -6.49 5.96 4.25
N VAL A 138 -6.49 4.67 3.88
CA VAL A 138 -5.27 3.84 3.87
C VAL A 138 -5.11 3.18 2.49
N MET A 139 -3.97 3.43 1.85
CA MET A 139 -3.71 3.02 0.47
C MET A 139 -2.32 2.44 0.27
N SER A 140 -2.18 1.52 -0.71
CA SER A 140 -0.90 0.94 -1.13
C SER A 140 -0.94 0.62 -2.63
N PRO A 141 -0.15 1.30 -3.47
CA PRO A 141 -0.18 1.12 -4.92
C PRO A 141 0.60 -0.12 -5.36
N ALA A 142 0.16 -0.72 -6.47
CA ALA A 142 0.75 -1.92 -7.04
C ALA A 142 1.91 -1.64 -8.02
N ASP A 143 1.91 -0.49 -8.70
CA ASP A 143 2.96 -0.12 -9.66
C ASP A 143 3.21 1.40 -9.74
N ASP A 144 4.09 1.82 -10.67
CA ASP A 144 4.46 3.22 -10.88
C ASP A 144 3.27 4.10 -11.27
N VAL A 145 2.45 3.65 -12.21
CA VAL A 145 1.34 4.43 -12.75
C VAL A 145 0.29 4.66 -11.67
N GLU A 146 -0.09 3.59 -10.96
CA GLU A 146 -1.02 3.69 -9.85
C GLU A 146 -0.47 4.55 -8.71
N ALA A 147 0.82 4.43 -8.38
CA ALA A 147 1.44 5.22 -7.32
C ALA A 147 1.37 6.73 -7.62
N ARG A 148 1.66 7.16 -8.84
CA ARG A 148 1.58 8.57 -9.25
C ARG A 148 0.14 9.08 -9.23
N ALA A 149 -0.80 8.30 -9.76
CA ALA A 149 -2.22 8.64 -9.75
C ALA A 149 -2.79 8.70 -8.31
N MET A 150 -2.38 7.77 -7.44
CA MET A 150 -2.73 7.73 -6.01
C MET A 150 -2.26 8.98 -5.26
N VAL A 151 -1.03 9.44 -5.50
CA VAL A 151 -0.49 10.65 -4.86
C VAL A 151 -1.29 11.89 -5.27
N ARG A 152 -1.68 11.99 -6.55
CA ARG A 152 -2.55 13.06 -7.05
C ARG A 152 -3.93 13.01 -6.39
N ALA A 153 -4.56 11.83 -6.36
CA ALA A 153 -5.86 11.67 -5.70
C ALA A 153 -5.79 11.97 -4.19
N ALA A 154 -4.68 11.62 -3.55
CA ALA A 154 -4.46 11.99 -2.15
C ALA A 154 -4.35 13.51 -1.95
N TYR A 155 -3.69 14.24 -2.85
CA TYR A 155 -3.63 15.70 -2.80
C TYR A 155 -5.02 16.33 -2.92
N GLU A 156 -5.84 15.84 -3.82
CA GLU A 156 -7.20 16.34 -4.08
C GLU A 156 -8.19 16.02 -2.94
N TYR A 157 -7.97 14.92 -2.23
CA TYR A 157 -8.82 14.51 -1.11
C TYR A 157 -8.59 15.41 0.11
N VAL A 158 -9.64 16.01 0.66
CA VAL A 158 -9.56 16.80 1.89
C VAL A 158 -9.77 15.91 3.11
N GLY A 159 -8.71 15.67 3.85
CA GLY A 159 -8.70 14.81 5.02
C GLY A 159 -7.39 13.99 5.17
N PRO A 160 -7.30 13.17 6.23
CA PRO A 160 -6.10 12.40 6.52
C PRO A 160 -5.95 11.18 5.59
N VAL A 161 -4.76 11.03 5.00
CA VAL A 161 -4.44 9.93 4.10
C VAL A 161 -3.11 9.31 4.51
N TYR A 162 -3.07 7.99 4.60
CA TYR A 162 -1.87 7.18 4.73
C TYR A 162 -1.62 6.41 3.44
N MET A 163 -0.47 6.61 2.84
CA MET A 163 -0.02 5.91 1.62
C MET A 163 1.24 5.13 1.93
N ARG A 164 1.24 3.83 1.61
CA ARG A 164 2.40 2.96 1.80
C ARG A 164 3.10 2.67 0.48
N PHE A 165 4.39 2.95 0.40
CA PHE A 165 5.23 2.72 -0.78
C PHE A 165 6.33 1.70 -0.50
N GLY A 166 6.58 0.79 -1.46
CA GLY A 166 7.61 -0.23 -1.37
C GLY A 166 9.02 0.29 -1.70
N ARG A 167 10.05 -0.37 -1.12
CA ARG A 167 11.47 -0.18 -1.45
C ARG A 167 11.85 -0.91 -2.73
N ALA A 168 11.33 -2.13 -2.92
CA ALA A 168 11.64 -2.98 -4.06
C ALA A 168 11.00 -2.47 -5.35
N GLY A 169 11.67 -2.67 -6.49
CA GLY A 169 11.10 -2.40 -7.80
C GLY A 169 10.05 -3.44 -8.19
N VAL A 170 8.87 -2.99 -8.56
CA VAL A 170 7.74 -3.81 -9.02
C VAL A 170 7.51 -3.65 -10.52
N PRO A 171 6.99 -4.68 -11.23
CA PRO A 171 6.63 -4.54 -12.63
C PRO A 171 5.60 -3.44 -12.85
N VAL A 172 5.76 -2.66 -13.93
CA VAL A 172 4.76 -1.68 -14.38
C VAL A 172 3.82 -2.40 -15.34
N PHE A 173 2.54 -2.49 -15.01
CA PHE A 173 1.53 -3.19 -15.80
C PHE A 173 0.31 -2.32 -16.15
N HIS A 174 0.06 -1.22 -15.45
CA HIS A 174 -0.95 -0.25 -15.86
C HIS A 174 -0.45 0.62 -17.03
N ASP A 175 -1.37 0.98 -17.91
CA ASP A 175 -1.12 1.91 -19.00
C ASP A 175 -1.40 3.34 -18.54
N GLU A 176 -0.38 4.20 -18.55
CA GLU A 176 -0.47 5.59 -18.07
C GLU A 176 -1.53 6.41 -18.84
N ALA A 177 -1.78 6.07 -20.12
CA ALA A 177 -2.71 6.83 -20.94
C ALA A 177 -4.19 6.57 -20.62
N SER A 178 -4.50 5.41 -20.05
CA SER A 178 -5.88 4.97 -19.77
C SER A 178 -6.20 4.79 -18.29
N TYR A 179 -5.18 4.70 -17.43
CA TYR A 179 -5.39 4.41 -16.00
C TYR A 179 -5.98 5.61 -15.25
N THR A 180 -6.99 5.35 -14.44
CA THR A 180 -7.58 6.32 -13.52
C THR A 180 -7.69 5.72 -12.12
N PHE A 181 -7.20 6.45 -11.12
CA PHE A 181 -7.28 6.04 -9.73
C PHE A 181 -8.46 6.71 -9.03
N GLN A 182 -9.24 5.94 -8.30
CA GLN A 182 -10.31 6.44 -7.45
C GLN A 182 -10.20 5.85 -6.04
N ILE A 183 -10.13 6.71 -5.03
CA ILE A 183 -10.11 6.29 -3.62
C ILE A 183 -11.37 5.47 -3.31
N GLY A 184 -11.20 4.31 -2.69
CA GLY A 184 -12.29 3.41 -2.31
C GLY A 184 -12.79 2.51 -3.44
N LYS A 185 -12.11 2.49 -4.60
CA LYS A 185 -12.40 1.55 -5.69
C LYS A 185 -11.22 0.59 -5.91
N GLY A 186 -11.57 -0.68 -6.10
CA GLY A 186 -10.66 -1.72 -6.57
C GLY A 186 -10.78 -1.93 -8.07
N GLU A 187 -9.82 -2.64 -8.64
CA GLU A 187 -9.77 -2.95 -10.07
C GLU A 187 -9.71 -4.45 -10.33
N VAL A 188 -10.51 -4.94 -11.28
CA VAL A 188 -10.44 -6.33 -11.76
C VAL A 188 -9.40 -6.40 -12.87
N LEU A 189 -8.20 -6.87 -12.56
CA LEU A 189 -7.11 -7.02 -13.53
C LEU A 189 -7.26 -8.30 -14.38
N ARG A 190 -7.92 -9.31 -13.85
CA ARG A 190 -8.18 -10.56 -14.55
C ARG A 190 -9.52 -11.14 -14.12
N GLN A 191 -10.34 -11.57 -15.07
CA GLN A 191 -11.59 -12.27 -14.81
C GLN A 191 -11.33 -13.75 -14.45
N GLY A 192 -12.18 -14.32 -13.59
CA GLY A 192 -12.11 -15.71 -13.18
C GLY A 192 -13.34 -16.13 -12.39
N THR A 193 -13.54 -17.45 -12.21
CA THR A 193 -14.76 -17.99 -11.59
C THR A 193 -14.53 -19.04 -10.51
N ASP A 194 -13.32 -19.59 -10.37
CA ASP A 194 -13.03 -20.67 -9.40
C ASP A 194 -12.55 -20.14 -8.04
N VAL A 195 -11.79 -19.03 -8.06
CA VAL A 195 -11.26 -18.38 -6.85
C VAL A 195 -10.98 -16.91 -7.15
N ALA A 196 -11.29 -16.00 -6.22
CA ALA A 196 -10.90 -14.61 -6.29
C ALA A 196 -9.62 -14.38 -5.48
N VAL A 197 -8.61 -13.76 -6.08
CA VAL A 197 -7.37 -13.34 -5.41
C VAL A 197 -7.40 -11.82 -5.31
N ILE A 198 -7.54 -11.31 -4.09
CA ILE A 198 -7.60 -9.88 -3.78
C ILE A 198 -6.26 -9.49 -3.18
N ALA A 199 -5.50 -8.65 -3.88
CA ALA A 199 -4.15 -8.28 -3.50
C ALA A 199 -3.96 -6.77 -3.44
N ASN A 200 -2.92 -6.31 -2.74
CA ASN A 200 -2.45 -4.92 -2.77
C ASN A 200 -0.93 -4.83 -2.92
N GLY A 201 -0.44 -3.66 -3.27
CA GLY A 201 0.99 -3.41 -3.35
C GLY A 201 1.72 -4.40 -4.26
N LEU A 202 2.92 -4.81 -3.85
CA LEU A 202 3.74 -5.74 -4.63
C LEU A 202 3.08 -7.12 -4.85
N MET A 203 2.15 -7.52 -3.99
CA MET A 203 1.47 -8.83 -4.11
C MET A 203 0.52 -8.90 -5.31
N VAL A 204 0.17 -7.79 -5.93
CA VAL A 204 -0.67 -7.78 -7.15
C VAL A 204 0.07 -8.43 -8.33
N ALA A 205 1.34 -8.11 -8.52
CA ALA A 205 2.16 -8.74 -9.56
C ALA A 205 2.32 -10.25 -9.33
N GLU A 206 2.51 -10.67 -8.07
CA GLU A 206 2.57 -12.09 -7.69
C GLU A 206 1.22 -12.79 -7.94
N ALA A 207 0.10 -12.13 -7.65
CA ALA A 207 -1.23 -12.65 -7.92
C ALA A 207 -1.51 -12.84 -9.42
N LEU A 208 -1.08 -11.90 -10.26
CA LEU A 208 -1.19 -12.02 -11.72
C LEU A 208 -0.36 -13.20 -12.26
N ALA A 209 0.88 -13.34 -11.80
CA ALA A 209 1.75 -14.47 -12.19
C ALA A 209 1.18 -15.82 -11.72
N ALA A 210 0.63 -15.86 -10.50
CA ALA A 210 -0.05 -17.05 -9.99
C ALA A 210 -1.28 -17.42 -10.84
N ALA A 211 -2.09 -16.44 -11.22
CA ALA A 211 -3.29 -16.66 -12.03
C ALA A 211 -2.97 -17.22 -13.43
N GLU A 212 -1.85 -16.80 -14.03
CA GLU A 212 -1.37 -17.40 -15.30
C GLU A 212 -1.01 -18.87 -15.12
N THR A 213 -0.28 -19.21 -14.06
CA THR A 213 0.09 -20.58 -13.73
C THR A 213 -1.14 -21.44 -13.45
N LEU A 214 -2.09 -20.92 -12.67
CA LEU A 214 -3.37 -21.59 -12.34
C LEU A 214 -4.21 -21.87 -13.59
N ALA A 215 -4.24 -20.96 -14.55
CA ALA A 215 -4.95 -21.15 -15.81
C ALA A 215 -4.39 -22.35 -16.60
N GLY A 216 -3.07 -22.55 -16.61
CA GLY A 216 -2.41 -23.73 -17.18
C GLY A 216 -2.80 -25.04 -16.49
N MET A 217 -3.30 -24.97 -15.25
CA MET A 217 -3.80 -26.11 -14.45
C MET A 217 -5.32 -26.25 -14.50
N GLY A 218 -6.03 -25.44 -15.29
CA GLY A 218 -7.49 -25.46 -15.40
C GLY A 218 -8.19 -24.85 -14.18
N ILE A 219 -7.57 -23.89 -13.50
CA ILE A 219 -8.17 -23.08 -12.41
C ILE A 219 -8.32 -21.65 -12.91
N SER A 220 -9.54 -21.16 -12.96
CA SER A 220 -9.89 -19.81 -13.39
C SER A 220 -9.87 -18.83 -12.21
N ALA A 221 -8.72 -18.20 -11.97
CA ALA A 221 -8.55 -17.24 -10.91
C ALA A 221 -8.91 -15.81 -11.36
N GLN A 222 -9.79 -15.14 -10.63
CA GLN A 222 -10.01 -13.70 -10.73
C GLN A 222 -8.91 -12.98 -9.94
N VAL A 223 -8.31 -11.92 -10.48
CA VAL A 223 -7.34 -11.09 -9.76
C VAL A 223 -7.88 -9.68 -9.61
N ILE A 224 -7.91 -9.21 -8.36
CA ILE A 224 -8.37 -7.88 -7.99
C ILE A 224 -7.23 -7.13 -7.30
N ASN A 225 -6.91 -5.96 -7.82
CA ASN A 225 -6.07 -4.98 -7.16
C ASN A 225 -6.93 -4.14 -6.19
N MET A 226 -6.66 -4.22 -4.90
CA MET A 226 -7.35 -3.48 -3.86
C MET A 226 -6.40 -2.45 -3.24
N ALA A 227 -6.06 -1.42 -4.01
CA ALA A 227 -5.12 -0.39 -3.61
C ALA A 227 -5.62 0.47 -2.43
N THR A 228 -6.94 0.60 -2.23
CA THR A 228 -7.54 1.24 -1.04
C THR A 228 -7.95 0.17 -0.03
N ILE A 229 -7.22 0.08 1.08
CA ILE A 229 -7.45 -0.89 2.14
C ILE A 229 -8.51 -0.39 3.13
N LYS A 230 -8.58 0.94 3.32
CA LYS A 230 -9.64 1.68 4.01
C LYS A 230 -9.85 3.02 3.27
N SER A 231 -10.98 3.32 2.73
CA SER A 231 -12.28 2.66 2.64
C SER A 231 -12.25 1.53 1.60
N LEU A 232 -12.56 0.33 2.02
CA LEU A 232 -12.58 -0.85 1.16
C LEU A 232 -13.70 -0.75 0.10
N ASP A 233 -13.46 -1.23 -1.13
CA ASP A 233 -14.54 -1.43 -2.12
C ASP A 233 -15.37 -2.67 -1.77
N GLU A 234 -16.33 -2.48 -0.87
CA GLU A 234 -17.18 -3.56 -0.35
C GLU A 234 -18.01 -4.22 -1.47
N GLU A 235 -18.47 -3.43 -2.44
CA GLU A 235 -19.29 -3.94 -3.55
C GLU A 235 -18.49 -4.91 -4.41
N LEU A 236 -17.26 -4.54 -4.77
CA LEU A 236 -16.37 -5.38 -5.57
C LEU A 236 -16.00 -6.68 -4.82
N VAL A 237 -15.69 -6.59 -3.52
CA VAL A 237 -15.41 -7.79 -2.70
C VAL A 237 -16.62 -8.73 -2.65
N LEU A 238 -17.82 -8.20 -2.44
CA LEU A 238 -19.05 -8.99 -2.41
C LEU A 238 -19.36 -9.62 -3.77
N GLN A 239 -19.12 -8.90 -4.87
CA GLN A 239 -19.28 -9.42 -6.22
C GLN A 239 -18.30 -10.57 -6.49
N ALA A 240 -17.03 -10.40 -6.13
CA ALA A 240 -15.99 -11.44 -6.26
C ALA A 240 -16.36 -12.71 -5.48
N ALA A 241 -16.81 -12.55 -4.23
CA ALA A 241 -17.25 -13.65 -3.38
C ALA A 241 -18.46 -14.40 -3.98
N LYS A 242 -19.44 -13.68 -4.53
CA LYS A 242 -20.60 -14.29 -5.21
C LYS A 242 -20.22 -15.04 -6.49
N THR A 243 -19.25 -14.49 -7.26
CA THR A 243 -18.82 -15.09 -8.52
C THR A 243 -17.97 -16.33 -8.29
N CYS A 244 -17.01 -16.28 -7.36
CA CYS A 244 -16.00 -17.33 -7.21
C CYS A 244 -16.30 -18.30 -6.04
N GLY A 245 -17.10 -17.89 -5.06
CA GLY A 245 -17.42 -18.69 -3.87
C GLY A 245 -16.23 -18.94 -2.93
N LYS A 246 -15.04 -18.47 -3.26
CA LYS A 246 -13.79 -18.63 -2.51
C LYS A 246 -12.92 -17.39 -2.73
N VAL A 247 -12.30 -16.89 -1.65
CA VAL A 247 -11.45 -15.70 -1.70
C VAL A 247 -10.08 -15.99 -1.10
N ILE A 248 -9.03 -15.55 -1.75
CA ILE A 248 -7.67 -15.49 -1.23
C ILE A 248 -7.29 -14.01 -1.13
N THR A 249 -6.78 -13.56 0.01
CA THR A 249 -6.20 -12.22 0.14
C THR A 249 -4.69 -12.29 0.20
N CYS A 250 -4.01 -11.36 -0.46
CA CYS A 250 -2.55 -11.34 -0.53
C CYS A 250 -2.03 -9.94 -0.19
N GLU A 251 -1.22 -9.85 0.87
CA GLU A 251 -0.66 -8.60 1.35
C GLU A 251 0.74 -8.79 1.94
N GLU A 252 1.63 -7.83 1.70
CA GLU A 252 2.94 -7.78 2.35
C GLU A 252 2.81 -7.10 3.73
N HIS A 253 2.04 -7.71 4.60
CA HIS A 253 1.68 -7.22 5.93
C HIS A 253 1.34 -8.41 6.83
N SER A 254 1.29 -8.22 8.15
CA SER A 254 0.72 -9.23 9.03
C SER A 254 -0.69 -9.63 8.58
N ILE A 255 -1.02 -10.91 8.68
CA ILE A 255 -2.40 -11.38 8.47
C ILE A 255 -3.39 -10.78 9.48
N ILE A 256 -2.87 -10.15 10.56
CA ILE A 256 -3.65 -9.50 11.61
C ILE A 256 -3.81 -8.01 11.29
N GLY A 257 -5.04 -7.55 11.17
CA GLY A 257 -5.40 -6.13 11.02
C GLY A 257 -5.26 -5.53 9.61
N GLY A 258 -4.75 -6.28 8.61
CA GLY A 258 -4.53 -5.80 7.25
C GLY A 258 -5.74 -5.93 6.31
N LEU A 259 -5.45 -6.08 5.02
CA LEU A 259 -6.43 -6.29 3.95
C LEU A 259 -7.25 -7.57 4.18
N GLY A 260 -6.57 -8.66 4.56
CA GLY A 260 -7.23 -9.95 4.78
C GLY A 260 -8.30 -9.89 5.84
N GLU A 261 -8.05 -9.23 6.97
CA GLU A 261 -9.08 -9.04 8.00
C GLU A 261 -10.19 -8.09 7.57
N ALA A 262 -9.89 -7.02 6.80
CA ALA A 262 -10.94 -6.16 6.25
C ALA A 262 -11.93 -6.96 5.39
N VAL A 263 -11.41 -7.80 4.51
CA VAL A 263 -12.21 -8.68 3.64
C VAL A 263 -12.96 -9.73 4.46
N CYS A 264 -12.30 -10.38 5.42
CA CYS A 264 -12.95 -11.38 6.30
C CYS A 264 -14.10 -10.77 7.09
N SER A 265 -13.92 -9.59 7.71
CA SER A 265 -14.99 -8.92 8.47
C SER A 265 -16.18 -8.61 7.58
N LEU A 266 -15.95 -8.01 6.41
CA LEU A 266 -17.03 -7.71 5.46
C LEU A 266 -17.81 -8.96 5.04
N LEU A 267 -17.08 -10.02 4.66
CA LEU A 267 -17.71 -11.25 4.18
C LEU A 267 -18.44 -11.99 5.29
N SER A 268 -17.90 -12.01 6.51
CA SER A 268 -18.58 -12.61 7.67
C SER A 268 -19.95 -11.97 7.95
N GLU A 269 -20.05 -10.65 7.80
CA GLU A 269 -21.26 -9.90 8.11
C GLU A 269 -22.29 -9.92 6.95
N LYS A 270 -21.81 -9.77 5.69
CA LYS A 270 -22.71 -9.51 4.57
C LYS A 270 -22.90 -10.70 3.62
N TYR A 271 -21.90 -11.55 3.47
CA TYR A 271 -21.93 -12.72 2.58
C TYR A 271 -20.91 -13.76 2.99
N PRO A 272 -21.21 -14.63 3.96
CA PRO A 272 -20.27 -15.62 4.47
C PRO A 272 -19.64 -16.47 3.38
N THR A 273 -18.33 -16.32 3.23
CA THR A 273 -17.54 -16.94 2.16
C THR A 273 -16.22 -17.45 2.76
N PRO A 274 -15.75 -18.67 2.40
CA PRO A 274 -14.44 -19.15 2.81
C PRO A 274 -13.32 -18.21 2.32
N VAL A 275 -12.42 -17.83 3.23
CA VAL A 275 -11.27 -16.96 2.92
C VAL A 275 -9.97 -17.64 3.36
N ARG A 276 -8.94 -17.58 2.52
CA ARG A 276 -7.54 -17.87 2.86
C ARG A 276 -6.75 -16.57 2.83
N ARG A 277 -5.94 -16.30 3.86
CA ARG A 277 -5.12 -15.09 3.94
C ARG A 277 -3.66 -15.46 3.71
N ILE A 278 -3.00 -14.76 2.78
CA ILE A 278 -1.57 -14.82 2.52
C ILE A 278 -0.97 -13.49 2.98
N GLY A 279 -0.07 -13.56 3.94
CA GLY A 279 0.61 -12.45 4.58
C GLY A 279 1.64 -12.99 5.57
N VAL A 280 2.20 -12.14 6.40
CA VAL A 280 3.15 -12.53 7.45
C VAL A 280 2.38 -13.15 8.62
N ASN A 281 2.74 -14.39 9.00
CA ASN A 281 2.02 -15.22 9.95
C ASN A 281 2.45 -14.98 11.41
N ASP A 282 2.08 -13.81 11.98
CA ASP A 282 2.32 -13.46 13.40
C ASP A 282 3.78 -13.72 13.84
N GLU A 283 4.72 -13.29 13.00
CA GLU A 283 6.15 -13.41 13.24
C GLU A 283 6.89 -12.16 12.81
N PHE A 284 8.03 -11.88 13.44
CA PHE A 284 8.90 -10.79 13.03
C PHE A 284 9.70 -11.17 11.78
N GLY A 285 9.99 -10.17 10.96
CA GLY A 285 10.95 -10.33 9.88
C GLY A 285 12.39 -10.45 10.41
N HIS A 286 13.33 -10.55 9.48
CA HIS A 286 14.76 -10.55 9.77
C HIS A 286 15.56 -10.02 8.59
N SER A 287 16.86 -9.77 8.77
CA SER A 287 17.75 -9.29 7.71
C SER A 287 17.98 -10.35 6.64
N GLY A 288 17.95 -9.94 5.38
CA GLY A 288 18.22 -10.79 4.24
C GLY A 288 17.91 -10.11 2.91
N PRO A 289 18.27 -10.72 1.76
CA PRO A 289 17.87 -10.20 0.45
C PRO A 289 16.34 -10.20 0.30
N ALA A 290 15.76 -9.09 -0.14
CA ALA A 290 14.31 -8.89 -0.20
C ALA A 290 13.55 -10.04 -0.89
N GLY A 291 14.01 -10.49 -2.06
CA GLY A 291 13.35 -11.58 -2.78
C GLY A 291 13.42 -12.94 -2.06
N ALA A 292 14.50 -13.21 -1.32
CA ALA A 292 14.61 -14.41 -0.51
C ALA A 292 13.64 -14.38 0.68
N LEU A 293 13.53 -13.22 1.33
CA LEU A 293 12.59 -13.02 2.43
C LEU A 293 11.14 -13.16 1.97
N LEU A 294 10.75 -12.50 0.88
CA LEU A 294 9.40 -12.64 0.33
C LEU A 294 9.05 -14.11 0.10
N LYS A 295 9.96 -14.87 -0.51
CA LYS A 295 9.76 -16.31 -0.73
C LYS A 295 9.67 -17.11 0.57
N GLN A 296 10.53 -16.82 1.55
CA GLN A 296 10.54 -17.49 2.87
C GLN A 296 9.23 -17.26 3.64
N PHE A 297 8.68 -16.04 3.57
CA PHE A 297 7.42 -15.69 4.22
C PHE A 297 6.18 -16.06 3.39
N GLY A 298 6.33 -16.80 2.28
CA GLY A 298 5.23 -17.25 1.44
C GLY A 298 4.59 -16.13 0.61
N LEU A 299 5.27 -14.99 0.46
CA LEU A 299 4.79 -13.83 -0.30
C LEU A 299 5.24 -13.95 -1.76
N SER A 300 4.79 -15.01 -2.44
CA SER A 300 5.21 -15.32 -3.81
C SER A 300 4.09 -15.96 -4.63
N ALA A 301 4.22 -15.87 -5.95
CA ALA A 301 3.27 -16.48 -6.90
C ALA A 301 3.15 -18.00 -6.69
N GLU A 302 4.27 -18.68 -6.41
CA GLU A 302 4.28 -20.13 -6.18
C GLU A 302 3.40 -20.51 -4.99
N HIS A 303 3.51 -19.77 -3.89
CA HIS A 303 2.70 -20.04 -2.70
C HIS A 303 1.21 -19.72 -2.92
N ILE A 304 0.90 -18.65 -3.66
CA ILE A 304 -0.49 -18.35 -4.06
C ILE A 304 -1.07 -19.52 -4.87
N VAL A 305 -0.28 -20.11 -5.79
CA VAL A 305 -0.70 -21.27 -6.57
C VAL A 305 -0.97 -22.48 -5.68
N GLU A 306 -0.09 -22.78 -4.72
CA GLU A 306 -0.26 -23.90 -3.78
C GLU A 306 -1.56 -23.73 -2.95
N VAL A 307 -1.77 -22.55 -2.37
CA VAL A 307 -2.96 -22.24 -1.59
C VAL A 307 -4.23 -22.33 -2.43
N ALA A 308 -4.20 -21.82 -3.67
CA ALA A 308 -5.37 -21.87 -4.56
C ALA A 308 -5.71 -23.28 -5.00
N LYS A 309 -4.70 -24.12 -5.30
CA LYS A 309 -4.92 -25.55 -5.63
C LYS A 309 -5.58 -26.31 -4.48
N ASP A 310 -5.00 -26.22 -3.29
CA ASP A 310 -5.57 -26.84 -2.09
C ASP A 310 -7.01 -26.34 -1.84
N PHE A 311 -7.21 -25.05 -1.96
CA PHE A 311 -8.52 -24.43 -1.72
C PHE A 311 -9.57 -24.83 -2.76
N CYS A 312 -9.17 -25.06 -4.02
CA CYS A 312 -10.07 -25.53 -5.08
C CYS A 312 -10.23 -27.06 -5.11
N GLY A 313 -9.46 -27.82 -4.32
CA GLY A 313 -9.52 -29.28 -4.28
C GLY A 313 -8.94 -29.94 -5.55
N LYS A 314 -7.89 -29.35 -6.11
CA LYS A 314 -7.23 -29.81 -7.35
C LYS A 314 -5.75 -30.12 -7.15
#